data_1d675651b678747636b7b9573d538c72
#
_entry.id   1d675651b678747636b7b9573d538c72
#
_cell.length_a   1.000
_cell.length_b   1.000
_cell.length_c   1.000
_cell.angle_alpha   90.00
_cell.angle_beta   90.00
_cell.angle_gamma   90.00
#
_symmetry.space_group_name_H-M   'P 1'
#
loop_
_entity.id
_entity.type
_entity.pdbx_description
1 polymer ?
#
loop_
_entity_poly.entity_id
_entity_poly.type
_entity_poly.pdbx_seq_one_letter_code
_entity_poly.pdbx_strand_id
1 'polypeptide(L)' 'QLLLQEAQGKYPEWNKMSDERLMKALHTLRDEERKLIYQHVFEERTFEEMSRLNGLSEERCKGIYYYAIRKIRKVMGGEN' A
#
# COMPACT_ATOMS: atom_id res chain seq x y z
N GLN A 1 6.83 6.91 -0.86
CA GLN A 1 8.16 6.56 -0.78
C GLN A 1 8.42 5.19 -0.20
N LEU A 2 7.83 4.87 0.96
CA LEU A 2 8.00 3.54 1.51
C LEU A 2 7.45 2.48 0.56
N LEU A 3 6.31 2.78 -0.03
CA LEU A 3 5.70 1.85 -0.97
C LEU A 3 6.61 1.64 -2.18
N LEU A 4 7.17 2.72 -2.70
CA LEU A 4 8.05 2.61 -3.85
C LEU A 4 9.32 1.85 -3.51
N GLN A 5 9.88 2.10 -2.33
CA GLN A 5 11.08 1.40 -1.92
C GLN A 5 10.85 -0.10 -1.81
N GLU A 6 9.74 -0.49 -1.20
CA GLU A 6 9.43 -1.89 -1.07
C GLU A 6 9.19 -2.54 -2.43
N ALA A 7 8.52 -1.80 -3.31
CA ALA A 7 8.21 -2.33 -4.64
C ALA A 7 9.47 -2.42 -5.49
N GLN A 8 10.36 -1.44 -5.39
CA GLN A 8 11.57 -1.43 -6.19
C GLN A 8 12.45 -2.64 -5.92
N GLY A 9 12.48 -3.08 -4.67
CA GLY A 9 13.27 -4.24 -4.35
C GLY A 9 12.77 -5.52 -5.00
N LYS A 10 11.49 -5.55 -5.36
CA LYS A 10 10.88 -6.75 -5.93
C LYS A 10 10.40 -6.53 -7.35
N TYR A 11 10.02 -5.32 -7.65
CA TYR A 11 9.46 -4.98 -8.96
C TYR A 11 10.16 -3.72 -9.46
N PRO A 12 11.34 -3.87 -10.06
CA PRO A 12 12.15 -2.70 -10.45
C PRO A 12 11.43 -1.75 -11.38
N GLU A 13 10.40 -2.22 -12.05
CA GLU A 13 9.69 -1.39 -13.02
C GLU A 13 8.55 -0.60 -12.38
N TRP A 14 8.42 -0.70 -11.08
CA TRP A 14 7.36 0.02 -10.38
C TRP A 14 7.37 1.51 -10.73
N ASN A 15 8.55 2.12 -10.73
CA ASN A 15 8.68 3.54 -11.00
C ASN A 15 8.29 3.91 -12.40
N LYS A 16 8.31 2.96 -13.30
CA LYS A 16 8.00 3.21 -14.71
C LYS A 16 6.55 2.95 -15.03
N MET A 17 5.79 2.51 -14.07
CA MET A 17 4.39 2.23 -14.29
C MET A 17 3.63 3.52 -14.44
N SER A 18 2.65 3.50 -15.31
CA SER A 18 1.80 4.66 -15.49
C SER A 18 0.92 4.85 -14.26
N ASP A 19 0.55 6.10 -14.03
CA ASP A 19 -0.37 6.42 -12.94
C ASP A 19 -1.67 5.67 -13.08
N GLU A 20 -2.06 5.41 -14.32
CA GLU A 20 -3.31 4.72 -14.59
C GLU A 20 -3.29 3.32 -13.99
N ARG A 21 -2.17 2.63 -14.13
CA ARG A 21 -2.06 1.28 -13.61
C ARG A 21 -2.08 1.26 -12.09
N LEU A 22 -1.37 2.21 -11.49
CA LEU A 22 -1.38 2.34 -10.04
C LEU A 22 -2.77 2.69 -9.55
N MET A 23 -3.45 3.61 -10.22
CA MET A 23 -4.80 3.97 -9.84
C MET A 23 -5.73 2.77 -9.92
N LYS A 24 -5.55 1.96 -10.94
CA LYS A 24 -6.36 0.77 -11.07
C LYS A 24 -6.13 -0.19 -9.91
N ALA A 25 -4.86 -0.36 -9.54
CA ALA A 25 -4.53 -1.22 -8.41
C ALA A 25 -5.17 -0.70 -7.13
N LEU A 26 -5.09 0.61 -6.93
CA LEU A 26 -5.69 1.21 -5.73
C LEU A 26 -7.19 1.04 -5.70
N HIS A 27 -7.82 1.03 -6.86
CA HIS A 27 -9.28 0.85 -6.92
C HIS A 27 -9.72 -0.56 -6.53
N THR A 28 -8.82 -1.53 -6.61
CA THR A 28 -9.16 -2.89 -6.19
C THR A 28 -9.15 -3.04 -4.68
N LEU A 29 -8.64 -2.05 -3.97
CA LEU A 29 -8.55 -2.12 -2.52
C LEU A 29 -9.86 -1.64 -1.88
N ARG A 30 -10.09 -2.15 -0.67
CA ARG A 30 -11.21 -1.64 0.10
C ARG A 30 -10.84 -0.28 0.68
N ASP A 31 -11.85 0.48 1.09
CA ASP A 31 -11.62 1.83 1.61
C ASP A 31 -10.61 1.83 2.74
N GLU A 32 -10.73 0.87 3.65
CA GLU A 32 -9.83 0.79 4.79
C GLU A 32 -8.40 0.56 4.34
N GLU A 33 -8.23 -0.30 3.35
CA GLU A 33 -6.91 -0.61 2.84
C GLU A 33 -6.27 0.61 2.17
N ARG A 34 -7.05 1.31 1.35
CA ARG A 34 -6.54 2.52 0.71
C ARG A 34 -6.17 3.58 1.72
N LYS A 35 -6.98 3.71 2.75
CA LYS A 35 -6.73 4.70 3.78
C LYS A 35 -5.39 4.44 4.47
N LEU A 36 -5.12 3.20 4.81
CA LEU A 36 -3.87 2.87 5.49
C LEU A 36 -2.67 3.01 4.56
N ILE A 37 -2.84 2.64 3.29
CA ILE A 37 -1.80 2.85 2.31
C ILE A 37 -1.48 4.35 2.22
N TYR A 38 -2.52 5.15 2.10
CA TYR A 38 -2.33 6.59 1.97
C TYR A 38 -1.61 7.17 3.18
N GLN A 39 -2.03 6.77 4.37
CA GLN A 39 -1.45 7.31 5.59
C GLN A 39 0.02 6.91 5.73
N HIS A 40 0.34 5.68 5.43
CA HIS A 40 1.70 5.19 5.62
C HIS A 40 2.65 5.69 4.53
N VAL A 41 2.20 5.70 3.30
CA VAL A 41 3.07 6.04 2.17
C VAL A 41 3.14 7.53 1.92
N PHE A 42 1.98 8.16 1.82
CA PHE A 42 1.94 9.57 1.43
C PHE A 42 2.05 10.53 2.61
N GLU A 43 1.45 10.16 3.73
CA GLU A 43 1.55 11.00 4.93
C GLU A 43 2.71 10.59 5.81
N GLU A 44 3.37 9.48 5.47
CA GLU A 44 4.55 9.00 6.21
C GLU A 44 4.27 8.77 7.69
N ARG A 45 3.09 8.27 7.98
CA ARG A 45 2.73 7.99 9.37
C ARG A 45 3.25 6.63 9.79
N THR A 46 3.68 6.55 11.03
CA THR A 46 4.10 5.27 11.60
C THR A 46 2.88 4.40 11.87
N PHE A 47 3.11 3.11 12.06
CA PHE A 47 2.01 2.22 12.42
C PHE A 47 1.42 2.60 13.76
N GLU A 48 2.26 3.14 14.66
CA GLU A 48 1.75 3.62 15.93
C GLU A 48 0.77 4.77 15.74
N GLU A 49 1.14 5.71 14.89
CA GLU A 49 0.25 6.83 14.60
C GLU A 49 -1.04 6.36 13.94
N MET A 50 -0.90 5.44 13.00
CA MET A 50 -2.07 4.92 12.31
C MET A 50 -2.99 4.17 13.27
N SER A 51 -2.39 3.48 14.22
CA SER A 51 -3.16 2.80 15.25
C SER A 51 -4.05 3.78 15.99
N ARG A 52 -3.47 4.91 16.40
CA ARG A 52 -4.24 5.91 17.13
C ARG A 52 -5.28 6.59 16.26
N LEU A 53 -4.92 6.88 15.03
CA LEU A 53 -5.84 7.58 14.13
C LEU A 53 -7.04 6.73 13.76
N ASN A 54 -6.83 5.44 13.66
CA ASN A 54 -7.87 4.55 13.12
C ASN A 54 -8.54 3.69 14.19
N GLY A 55 -8.08 3.79 15.42
CA GLY A 55 -8.67 2.98 16.48
C GLY A 55 -8.40 1.49 16.32
N LEU A 56 -7.25 1.15 15.73
CA LEU A 56 -6.85 -0.23 15.51
C LEU A 56 -5.54 -0.49 16.23
N SER A 57 -5.23 -1.75 16.47
CA SER A 57 -3.93 -2.09 17.01
C SER A 57 -2.86 -1.90 15.93
N GLU A 58 -1.61 -1.75 16.35
CA GLU A 58 -0.52 -1.65 15.40
C GLU A 58 -0.42 -2.90 14.55
N GLU A 59 -0.61 -4.06 15.15
CA GLU A 59 -0.54 -5.30 14.40
C GLU A 59 -1.62 -5.38 13.35
N ARG A 60 -2.79 -4.88 13.70
CA ARG A 60 -3.88 -4.88 12.74
C ARG A 60 -3.57 -3.93 11.58
N CYS A 61 -3.01 -2.77 11.89
CA CYS A 61 -2.62 -1.84 10.84
C CYS A 61 -1.59 -2.46 9.91
N LYS A 62 -0.60 -3.14 10.49
CA LYS A 62 0.41 -3.81 9.68
C LYS A 62 -0.21 -4.88 8.79
N GLY A 63 -1.11 -5.67 9.37
CA GLY A 63 -1.74 -6.74 8.62
C GLY A 63 -2.51 -6.21 7.43
N ILE A 64 -3.31 -5.18 7.65
CA ILE A 64 -4.10 -4.60 6.58
C ILE A 64 -3.18 -3.97 5.53
N TYR A 65 -2.17 -3.25 5.99
CA TYR A 65 -1.25 -2.58 5.08
C TYR A 65 -0.55 -3.59 4.17
N TYR A 66 0.03 -4.63 4.76
CA TYR A 66 0.79 -5.58 3.95
C TYR A 66 -0.09 -6.45 3.08
N TYR A 67 -1.31 -6.69 3.52
CA TYR A 67 -2.28 -7.37 2.67
C TYR A 67 -2.58 -6.51 1.43
N ALA A 68 -2.74 -5.20 1.66
CA ALA A 68 -2.98 -4.29 0.56
C ALA A 68 -1.79 -4.22 -0.39
N ILE A 69 -0.58 -4.23 0.18
CA ILE A 69 0.62 -4.23 -0.64
C ILE A 69 0.64 -5.46 -1.56
N ARG A 70 0.27 -6.61 -1.01
CA ARG A 70 0.24 -7.83 -1.82
C ARG A 70 -0.77 -7.72 -2.96
N LYS A 71 -1.92 -7.13 -2.69
CA LYS A 71 -2.92 -6.93 -3.74
C LYS A 71 -2.39 -6.01 -4.83
N ILE A 72 -1.74 -4.93 -4.43
CA ILE A 72 -1.19 -3.98 -5.39
C ILE A 72 -0.15 -4.66 -6.26
N ARG A 73 0.74 -5.42 -5.63
CA ARG A 73 1.76 -6.12 -6.40
C ARG A 73 1.16 -7.11 -7.38
N LYS A 74 0.10 -7.77 -6.97
CA LYS A 74 -0.55 -8.75 -7.84
C LYS A 74 -1.12 -8.06 -9.07
N VAL A 75 -1.77 -6.93 -8.87
CA VAL A 75 -2.35 -6.20 -9.99
C VAL A 75 -1.28 -5.65 -10.91
N MET A 76 -0.26 -5.01 -10.33
CA MET A 76 0.76 -4.35 -11.13
C MET A 76 1.76 -5.33 -11.71
N GLY A 77 1.99 -6.43 -11.01
CA GLY A 77 2.90 -7.45 -11.50
C GLY A 77 2.32 -8.30 -12.60
N GLY A 78 1.04 -8.18 -12.78
CA GLY A 78 0.39 -8.98 -13.79
C GLY A 78 0.20 -10.40 -13.39
N GLU A 79 0.33 -10.87 -12.69
CA GLU A 79 0.29 -12.11 -12.45
C GLU A 79 -0.07 -12.90 -12.07
N ASN A 80 -0.02 -13.17 -12.19
CA ASN A 80 -0.38 -14.07 -11.92
C ASN A 80 -0.07 -14.52 -11.55
#